data_8d8a5d4536967c4716f4b4c9aa611dbf
#
_entry.id   8d8a5d4536967c4716f4b4c9aa611dbf
#
_cell.length_a   1.000
_cell.length_b   1.000
_cell.length_c   1.000
_cell.angle_alpha   90.00
_cell.angle_beta   90.00
_cell.angle_gamma   90.00
#
_symmetry.space_group_name_H-M   'P 1'
#
loop_
_entity.id
_entity.type
_entity.pdbx_description
1 polymer ?
#
loop_
_entity_poly.entity_id
_entity_poly.type
_entity_poly.pdbx_seq_one_letter_code
_entity_poly.pdbx_strand_id
1 'polypeptide(L)'
;MNSALSRVRTPLSLWSLRNRLILASVVLTSLAIIASDFAANAALRSYLISQVDLQLNNISSTSLTRLDRAGIAPLIKEDEDAPFKIFEPLRGVPTSTSLTLLDVDGNLIGQVGGELGGKNFAVTGLKIEQVAKYKNKPFTIDGEDGKPDIRALAQVLPTGMGIVIVANSLEDVDKTLTQLRFLFLVLGVIALLAIALVSRWIIAIGLKPLEKVEETAEAIASGDLSARLPAAKPDTEVGRLTTALNTMLTRIEESFEDRVESENKLRRFVADASHELRTPLTAIRGFAELHRQGAVVGEDKTKELI
;
A
#
# COMPACT_ATOMS: atom_id res chain seq x y z
N MET A 1 -30.08 -26.40 6.30
CA MET A 1 -28.94 -26.32 7.22
C MET A 1 -27.92 -25.36 6.60
N ASN A 2 -28.18 -24.05 6.65
CA ASN A 2 -27.32 -22.99 6.10
C ASN A 2 -27.00 -22.02 7.23
N SER A 3 -25.90 -22.27 7.95
CA SER A 3 -25.36 -21.29 8.89
C SER A 3 -24.48 -20.31 8.12
N ALA A 4 -25.09 -19.18 7.79
CA ALA A 4 -24.42 -18.03 7.23
C ALA A 4 -23.27 -17.56 8.15
N LEU A 5 -22.06 -17.60 7.63
CA LEU A 5 -20.92 -16.90 8.18
C LEU A 5 -21.17 -15.39 8.10
N SER A 6 -21.85 -14.85 9.09
CA SER A 6 -21.87 -13.41 9.34
C SER A 6 -20.47 -13.01 9.81
N ARG A 7 -19.59 -12.67 8.87
CA ARG A 7 -18.35 -11.94 9.18
C ARG A 7 -18.78 -10.62 9.81
N VAL A 8 -18.64 -10.54 11.12
CA VAL A 8 -18.76 -9.29 11.88
C VAL A 8 -17.76 -8.31 11.27
N ARG A 9 -18.25 -7.44 10.40
CA ARG A 9 -17.49 -6.25 9.96
C ARG A 9 -17.46 -5.33 11.17
N THR A 10 -16.42 -5.42 11.99
CA THR A 10 -16.16 -4.39 13.00
C THR A 10 -15.99 -3.07 12.25
N PRO A 11 -16.86 -2.07 12.49
CA PRO A 11 -16.73 -0.80 11.79
C PRO A 11 -15.37 -0.21 12.13
N LEU A 12 -14.66 0.29 11.09
CA LEU A 12 -13.35 0.95 11.21
C LEU A 12 -13.35 2.06 12.29
N SER A 13 -14.53 2.53 12.68
CA SER A 13 -14.72 3.52 13.74
C SER A 13 -14.30 3.04 15.13
N LEU A 14 -14.26 1.75 15.40
CA LEU A 14 -13.86 1.17 16.69
C LEU A 14 -12.35 0.88 16.79
N TRP A 15 -11.60 1.09 15.72
CA TRP A 15 -10.16 0.86 15.73
C TRP A 15 -9.43 2.04 16.36
N SER A 16 -8.38 1.74 17.14
CA SER A 16 -7.48 2.77 17.66
C SER A 16 -6.87 3.59 16.52
N LEU A 17 -6.57 4.86 16.78
CA LEU A 17 -5.92 5.76 15.80
C LEU A 17 -4.65 5.13 15.21
N ARG A 18 -3.88 4.45 16.05
CA ARG A 18 -2.68 3.71 15.65
C ARG A 18 -2.95 2.70 14.53
N ASN A 19 -3.97 1.86 14.70
CA ASN A 19 -4.31 0.81 13.72
C ASN A 19 -4.84 1.41 12.40
N ARG A 20 -5.58 2.52 12.47
CA ARG A 20 -6.05 3.23 11.27
C ARG A 20 -4.90 3.81 10.47
N LEU A 21 -3.91 4.41 11.12
CA LEU A 21 -2.74 4.98 10.45
C LEU A 21 -1.88 3.89 9.81
N ILE A 22 -1.65 2.76 10.49
CA ILE A 22 -0.93 1.62 9.93
C ILE A 22 -1.68 1.07 8.72
N LEU A 23 -3.00 0.85 8.83
CA LEU A 23 -3.79 0.36 7.72
C LEU A 23 -3.73 1.31 6.52
N ALA A 24 -3.90 2.62 6.75
CA ALA A 24 -3.85 3.62 5.69
C ALA A 24 -2.49 3.64 4.97
N SER A 25 -1.37 3.57 5.71
CA SER A 25 -0.03 3.52 5.12
C SER A 25 0.19 2.24 4.30
N VAL A 26 -0.22 1.08 4.82
CA VAL A 26 -0.09 -0.21 4.12
C VAL A 26 -0.97 -0.24 2.87
N VAL A 27 -2.23 0.21 2.94
CA VAL A 27 -3.13 0.26 1.78
C VAL A 27 -2.60 1.19 0.70
N LEU A 28 -2.18 2.41 1.06
CA LEU A 28 -1.63 3.37 0.10
C LEU A 28 -0.39 2.82 -0.60
N THR A 29 0.52 2.22 0.16
CA THR A 29 1.74 1.63 -0.40
C THR A 29 1.44 0.40 -1.25
N SER A 30 0.46 -0.43 -0.84
CA SER A 30 0.02 -1.59 -1.63
C SER A 30 -0.53 -1.15 -2.99
N LEU A 31 -1.36 -0.11 -3.04
CA LEU A 31 -1.87 0.45 -4.30
C LEU A 31 -0.74 0.99 -5.18
N ALA A 32 0.24 1.68 -4.59
CA ALA A 32 1.39 2.19 -5.33
C ALA A 32 2.24 1.06 -5.92
N ILE A 33 2.51 0.00 -5.15
CA ILE A 33 3.26 -1.18 -5.62
C ILE A 33 2.52 -1.88 -6.76
N ILE A 34 1.21 -2.13 -6.62
CA ILE A 34 0.39 -2.78 -7.65
C ILE A 34 0.38 -1.95 -8.94
N ALA A 35 0.18 -0.64 -8.83
CA ALA A 35 0.19 0.25 -10.00
C ALA A 35 1.57 0.27 -10.69
N SER A 36 2.65 0.30 -9.91
CA SER A 36 4.02 0.26 -10.42
C SER A 36 4.32 -1.07 -11.12
N ASP A 37 3.92 -2.21 -10.52
CA ASP A 37 4.11 -3.54 -11.11
C ASP A 37 3.35 -3.69 -12.43
N PHE A 38 2.09 -3.23 -12.47
CA PHE A 38 1.31 -3.24 -13.70
C PHE A 38 1.97 -2.40 -14.81
N ALA A 39 2.41 -1.18 -14.48
CA ALA A 39 3.07 -0.30 -15.44
C ALA A 39 4.41 -0.88 -15.94
N ALA A 40 5.22 -1.41 -15.02
CA ALA A 40 6.50 -2.04 -15.36
C ALA A 40 6.31 -3.26 -16.26
N ASN A 41 5.34 -4.12 -15.95
CA ASN A 41 5.02 -5.30 -16.75
C ASN A 41 4.55 -4.92 -18.17
N ALA A 42 3.65 -3.93 -18.29
CA ALA A 42 3.16 -3.47 -19.59
C ALA A 42 4.30 -2.86 -20.43
N ALA A 43 5.15 -2.03 -19.83
CA ALA A 43 6.29 -1.42 -20.50
C ALA A 43 7.31 -2.48 -20.98
N LEU A 44 7.63 -3.43 -20.10
CA LEU A 44 8.57 -4.49 -20.40
C LEU A 44 8.06 -5.43 -21.51
N ARG A 45 6.78 -5.82 -21.44
CA ARG A 45 6.15 -6.63 -22.50
C ARG A 45 6.22 -5.92 -23.84
N SER A 46 5.88 -4.64 -23.88
CA SER A 46 5.97 -3.82 -25.10
C SER A 46 7.40 -3.75 -25.63
N TYR A 47 8.38 -3.56 -24.75
CA TYR A 47 9.79 -3.52 -25.12
C TYR A 47 10.28 -4.86 -25.70
N LEU A 48 9.99 -5.99 -25.03
CA LEU A 48 10.39 -7.32 -25.48
C LEU A 48 9.75 -7.69 -26.82
N ILE A 49 8.46 -7.39 -27.01
CA ILE A 49 7.79 -7.61 -28.31
C ILE A 49 8.44 -6.74 -29.40
N SER A 50 8.75 -5.48 -29.13
CA SER A 50 9.43 -4.60 -30.08
C SER A 50 10.80 -5.14 -30.47
N GLN A 51 11.53 -5.75 -29.52
CA GLN A 51 12.83 -6.37 -29.80
C GLN A 51 12.68 -7.61 -30.70
N VAL A 52 11.64 -8.44 -30.45
CA VAL A 52 11.31 -9.56 -31.34
C VAL A 52 10.95 -9.06 -32.73
N ASP A 53 10.15 -7.98 -32.85
CA ASP A 53 9.78 -7.39 -34.13
C ASP A 53 11.02 -6.90 -34.94
N LEU A 54 12.00 -6.29 -34.26
CA LEU A 54 13.26 -5.90 -34.90
C LEU A 54 14.05 -7.11 -35.39
N GLN A 55 14.11 -8.19 -34.59
CA GLN A 55 14.78 -9.42 -35.01
C GLN A 55 14.12 -10.05 -36.24
N LEU A 56 12.77 -10.14 -36.24
CA LEU A 56 11.98 -10.68 -37.36
C LEU A 56 12.24 -9.87 -38.64
N ASN A 57 12.25 -8.55 -38.58
CA ASN A 57 12.52 -7.68 -39.70
C ASN A 57 13.96 -7.90 -40.26
N ASN A 58 14.96 -7.98 -39.36
CA ASN A 58 16.35 -8.20 -39.78
C ASN A 58 16.56 -9.57 -40.44
N ILE A 59 15.95 -10.63 -39.88
CA ILE A 59 16.06 -11.98 -40.45
C ILE A 59 15.31 -12.04 -41.78
N SER A 60 14.10 -11.47 -41.86
CA SER A 60 13.30 -11.46 -43.06
C SER A 60 14.02 -10.76 -44.23
N SER A 61 14.56 -9.56 -44.01
CA SER A 61 15.28 -8.80 -45.05
C SER A 61 16.52 -9.53 -45.53
N THR A 62 17.27 -10.15 -44.61
CA THR A 62 18.47 -10.94 -44.96
C THR A 62 18.10 -12.21 -45.72
N SER A 63 17.02 -12.89 -45.30
CA SER A 63 16.57 -14.12 -45.97
C SER A 63 16.04 -13.84 -47.37
N LEU A 64 15.23 -12.80 -47.56
CA LEU A 64 14.78 -12.37 -48.89
C LEU A 64 15.93 -12.07 -49.85
N THR A 65 16.94 -11.31 -49.38
CA THR A 65 18.10 -10.99 -50.20
C THR A 65 18.91 -12.21 -50.60
N ARG A 66 19.03 -13.22 -49.73
CA ARG A 66 19.71 -14.48 -50.01
C ARG A 66 18.91 -15.35 -50.97
N LEU A 67 17.62 -15.47 -50.77
CA LEU A 67 16.72 -16.23 -51.62
C LEU A 67 16.63 -15.64 -53.02
N ASP A 68 16.61 -14.31 -53.15
CA ASP A 68 16.61 -13.60 -54.41
C ASP A 68 17.94 -13.84 -55.20
N ARG A 69 19.08 -13.79 -54.52
CA ARG A 69 20.39 -14.07 -55.12
C ARG A 69 20.59 -15.54 -55.49
N ALA A 70 20.04 -16.46 -54.69
CA ALA A 70 20.18 -17.90 -54.94
C ALA A 70 19.38 -18.36 -56.15
N GLY A 71 18.49 -17.50 -56.69
CA GLY A 71 17.64 -17.82 -57.81
C GLY A 71 16.71 -18.99 -57.51
N ILE A 72 15.62 -18.74 -56.79
CA ILE A 72 14.59 -19.76 -56.47
C ILE A 72 13.91 -20.28 -57.77
N ALA A 73 14.14 -19.66 -58.90
CA ALA A 73 13.66 -20.11 -60.21
C ALA A 73 13.94 -21.59 -60.57
N PRO A 74 15.02 -22.26 -60.10
CA PRO A 74 15.23 -23.67 -60.39
C PRO A 74 14.47 -24.65 -59.49
N LEU A 75 13.87 -24.21 -58.37
CA LEU A 75 13.18 -25.12 -57.45
C LEU A 75 11.75 -25.43 -57.86
N ILE A 76 11.20 -24.75 -58.85
CA ILE A 76 9.88 -24.95 -59.43
C ILE A 76 10.05 -25.39 -60.91
N LYS A 77 10.88 -26.36 -61.18
CA LYS A 77 10.78 -27.08 -62.45
C LYS A 77 9.75 -28.18 -62.31
N GLU A 78 8.68 -28.03 -63.08
CA GLU A 78 7.74 -29.05 -63.48
C GLU A 78 8.44 -30.33 -63.96
N ASP A 79 8.78 -31.23 -63.04
CA ASP A 79 8.86 -32.65 -63.32
C ASP A 79 7.71 -33.28 -62.56
N GLU A 80 6.65 -33.57 -63.30
CA GLU A 80 5.38 -34.16 -62.84
C GLU A 80 5.54 -35.54 -62.18
N ASP A 81 6.73 -36.17 -62.22
CA ASP A 81 6.98 -37.50 -61.69
C ASP A 81 8.07 -37.64 -60.63
N ALA A 82 8.66 -36.55 -60.17
CA ALA A 82 9.62 -36.62 -59.06
C ALA A 82 8.90 -36.36 -57.71
N PRO A 83 8.94 -37.31 -56.75
CA PRO A 83 8.44 -37.01 -55.41
C PRO A 83 9.20 -35.80 -54.92
N PHE A 84 8.45 -34.74 -54.60
CA PHE A 84 8.93 -33.51 -54.01
C PHE A 84 9.90 -33.88 -52.89
N LYS A 85 11.22 -33.79 -53.14
CA LYS A 85 12.23 -33.85 -52.09
C LYS A 85 12.03 -32.59 -51.27
N ILE A 86 11.15 -32.67 -50.30
CA ILE A 86 11.11 -31.77 -49.17
C ILE A 86 12.58 -31.63 -48.79
N PHE A 87 13.13 -30.43 -48.86
CA PHE A 87 14.43 -30.12 -48.26
C PHE A 87 14.38 -30.72 -46.87
N GLU A 88 15.16 -31.80 -46.62
CA GLU A 88 15.29 -32.26 -45.23
C GLU A 88 15.66 -31.04 -44.42
N PRO A 89 14.83 -30.64 -43.47
CA PRO A 89 15.14 -29.49 -42.65
C PRO A 89 16.53 -29.74 -42.10
N LEU A 90 17.38 -28.74 -42.08
CA LEU A 90 18.66 -28.79 -41.38
C LEU A 90 18.35 -29.13 -39.94
N ARG A 91 18.15 -30.45 -39.69
CA ARG A 91 17.90 -31.01 -38.39
C ARG A 91 19.14 -30.74 -37.56
N GLY A 92 19.04 -29.85 -36.58
CA GLY A 92 20.07 -29.87 -35.61
C GLY A 92 20.36 -28.65 -34.78
N VAL A 93 19.84 -27.50 -35.08
CA VAL A 93 20.01 -26.37 -34.16
C VAL A 93 18.66 -25.97 -33.59
N PRO A 94 18.36 -26.30 -32.34
CA PRO A 94 17.12 -25.84 -31.71
C PRO A 94 17.17 -24.32 -31.63
N THR A 95 16.34 -23.67 -32.45
CA THR A 95 16.21 -22.21 -32.49
C THR A 95 14.77 -21.82 -32.17
N SER A 96 14.57 -20.74 -31.44
CA SER A 96 13.26 -20.15 -31.19
C SER A 96 12.66 -19.48 -32.43
N THR A 97 13.45 -19.33 -33.49
CA THR A 97 13.04 -18.70 -34.74
C THR A 97 12.89 -19.74 -35.85
N SER A 98 11.75 -19.71 -36.53
CA SER A 98 11.50 -20.52 -37.73
C SER A 98 11.46 -19.64 -38.98
N LEU A 99 11.98 -20.18 -40.07
CA LEU A 99 11.80 -19.66 -41.39
C LEU A 99 10.99 -20.69 -42.20
N THR A 100 9.79 -20.30 -42.61
CA THR A 100 8.89 -21.16 -43.36
C THR A 100 8.65 -20.60 -44.75
N LEU A 101 8.77 -21.43 -45.76
CA LEU A 101 8.50 -21.10 -47.16
C LEU A 101 7.17 -21.79 -47.54
N LEU A 102 6.21 -21.01 -48.01
CA LEU A 102 4.91 -21.51 -48.50
C LEU A 102 4.75 -21.19 -50.00
N ASP A 103 3.93 -22.00 -50.65
CA ASP A 103 3.46 -21.69 -51.99
C ASP A 103 2.36 -20.61 -51.99
N VAL A 104 1.81 -20.32 -53.18
CA VAL A 104 0.73 -19.32 -53.34
C VAL A 104 -0.56 -19.70 -52.63
N ASP A 105 -0.79 -20.99 -52.46
CA ASP A 105 -1.99 -21.56 -51.83
C ASP A 105 -1.82 -21.78 -50.31
N GLY A 106 -0.62 -21.53 -49.77
CA GLY A 106 -0.30 -21.65 -48.36
C GLY A 106 0.20 -23.05 -47.95
N ASN A 107 0.59 -23.91 -48.89
CA ASN A 107 1.19 -25.19 -48.59
C ASN A 107 2.67 -25.04 -48.28
N LEU A 108 3.17 -25.90 -47.39
CA LEU A 108 4.55 -25.87 -46.91
C LEU A 108 5.48 -26.38 -48.02
N ILE A 109 6.40 -25.56 -48.52
CA ILE A 109 7.47 -25.93 -49.42
C ILE A 109 8.72 -26.35 -48.61
N GLY A 110 9.05 -25.60 -47.55
CA GLY A 110 10.23 -25.89 -46.73
C GLY A 110 10.23 -25.15 -45.44
N GLN A 111 10.99 -25.65 -44.45
CA GLN A 111 11.13 -25.04 -43.12
C GLN A 111 12.57 -25.19 -42.65
N VAL A 112 13.08 -24.13 -42.00
CA VAL A 112 14.39 -24.12 -41.35
C VAL A 112 14.23 -23.57 -39.94
N GLY A 113 14.73 -24.31 -38.95
CA GLY A 113 14.60 -23.93 -37.52
C GLY A 113 13.19 -24.11 -36.97
N GLY A 114 12.93 -23.51 -35.81
CA GLY A 114 11.62 -23.56 -35.16
C GLY A 114 11.34 -24.84 -34.35
N GLU A 115 12.37 -25.64 -34.07
CA GLU A 115 12.26 -26.79 -33.16
C GLU A 115 12.92 -26.45 -31.83
N LEU A 116 12.17 -25.95 -30.88
CA LEU A 116 12.61 -25.75 -29.50
C LEU A 116 11.83 -26.68 -28.57
N GLY A 117 12.54 -27.53 -27.84
CA GLY A 117 11.90 -28.42 -26.84
C GLY A 117 10.90 -29.42 -27.45
N GLY A 118 11.10 -29.87 -28.69
CA GLY A 118 10.22 -30.83 -29.38
C GLY A 118 8.91 -30.23 -29.93
N LYS A 119 8.78 -28.89 -29.89
CA LYS A 119 7.63 -28.17 -30.48
C LYS A 119 8.03 -27.55 -31.80
N ASN A 120 7.20 -27.77 -32.84
CA ASN A 120 7.40 -27.14 -34.15
C ASN A 120 6.59 -25.84 -34.23
N PHE A 121 7.26 -24.74 -34.57
CA PHE A 121 6.66 -23.40 -34.70
C PHE A 121 6.43 -23.01 -36.16
N ALA A 122 6.26 -23.97 -37.05
CA ALA A 122 5.95 -23.67 -38.45
C ALA A 122 4.55 -23.02 -38.55
N VAL A 123 4.49 -21.90 -39.22
CA VAL A 123 3.24 -21.22 -39.53
C VAL A 123 2.83 -21.69 -40.95
N THR A 124 1.77 -22.44 -41.06
CA THR A 124 1.25 -22.98 -42.34
C THR A 124 -0.17 -22.49 -42.63
N GLY A 125 -0.65 -22.64 -43.86
CA GLY A 125 -2.02 -22.33 -44.24
C GLY A 125 -2.31 -20.84 -44.50
N LEU A 126 -1.30 -19.96 -44.52
CA LEU A 126 -1.45 -18.54 -44.86
C LEU A 126 -1.39 -18.36 -46.39
N LYS A 127 -2.49 -17.88 -46.97
CA LYS A 127 -2.57 -17.55 -48.41
C LYS A 127 -2.03 -16.14 -48.67
N ILE A 128 -1.56 -15.91 -49.90
CA ILE A 128 -1.02 -14.60 -50.34
C ILE A 128 -1.95 -13.43 -50.06
N GLU A 129 -3.28 -13.63 -50.27
CA GLU A 129 -4.28 -12.60 -49.99
C GLU A 129 -4.34 -12.18 -48.50
N GLN A 130 -4.10 -13.13 -47.60
CA GLN A 130 -4.09 -12.89 -46.16
C GLN A 130 -2.82 -12.16 -45.75
N VAL A 131 -1.67 -12.56 -46.34
CA VAL A 131 -0.38 -11.92 -46.10
C VAL A 131 -0.37 -10.44 -46.52
N ALA A 132 -1.02 -10.16 -47.68
CA ALA A 132 -1.16 -8.78 -48.14
C ALA A 132 -1.89 -7.85 -47.16
N LYS A 133 -2.81 -8.39 -46.34
CA LYS A 133 -3.50 -7.63 -45.28
C LYS A 133 -2.57 -7.15 -44.15
N TYR A 134 -1.52 -7.92 -43.84
CA TYR A 134 -0.57 -7.57 -42.79
C TYR A 134 0.43 -6.49 -43.20
N LYS A 135 0.50 -6.11 -44.47
CA LYS A 135 1.34 -5.01 -44.99
C LYS A 135 2.80 -5.05 -44.50
N ASN A 136 3.39 -6.22 -44.46
CA ASN A 136 4.74 -6.44 -43.94
C ASN A 136 4.93 -6.00 -42.47
N LYS A 137 3.88 -6.05 -41.68
CA LYS A 137 3.96 -5.81 -40.23
C LYS A 137 3.94 -7.12 -39.46
N PRO A 138 4.71 -7.23 -38.38
CA PRO A 138 4.64 -8.39 -37.50
C PRO A 138 3.25 -8.53 -36.87
N PHE A 139 2.74 -9.76 -36.77
CA PHE A 139 1.48 -10.12 -36.17
C PHE A 139 1.66 -11.27 -35.18
N THR A 140 0.74 -11.39 -34.22
CA THR A 140 0.76 -12.47 -33.23
C THR A 140 -0.25 -13.53 -33.64
N ILE A 141 0.15 -14.78 -33.50
CA ILE A 141 -0.71 -15.97 -33.63
C ILE A 141 -0.81 -16.56 -32.23
N ASP A 142 -2.02 -16.62 -31.71
CA ASP A 142 -2.29 -17.20 -30.40
C ASP A 142 -2.04 -18.69 -30.42
N GLY A 143 -1.35 -19.20 -29.42
CA GLY A 143 -1.05 -20.62 -29.27
C GLY A 143 -2.30 -21.41 -28.90
N GLU A 144 -2.67 -22.41 -29.71
CA GLU A 144 -3.71 -23.36 -29.38
C GLU A 144 -3.17 -24.49 -28.49
N ASP A 145 -4.04 -25.07 -27.63
CA ASP A 145 -3.75 -26.24 -26.79
C ASP A 145 -2.48 -26.17 -25.94
N GLY A 146 -2.25 -25.02 -25.28
CA GLY A 146 -1.11 -24.86 -24.38
C GLY A 146 0.23 -24.68 -25.10
N LYS A 147 0.21 -24.38 -26.39
CA LYS A 147 1.38 -23.92 -27.15
C LYS A 147 1.61 -22.43 -26.84
N PRO A 148 2.86 -21.96 -26.86
CA PRO A 148 3.16 -20.55 -26.70
C PRO A 148 2.66 -19.72 -27.88
N ASP A 149 2.36 -18.46 -27.64
CA ASP A 149 2.09 -17.50 -28.69
C ASP A 149 3.30 -17.35 -29.61
N ILE A 150 3.02 -17.10 -30.89
CA ILE A 150 4.05 -16.95 -31.92
C ILE A 150 3.96 -15.55 -32.52
N ARG A 151 5.08 -14.85 -32.59
CA ARG A 151 5.20 -13.59 -33.31
C ARG A 151 5.74 -13.87 -34.70
N ALA A 152 5.02 -13.51 -35.74
CA ALA A 152 5.35 -13.83 -37.13
C ALA A 152 5.39 -12.58 -38.01
N LEU A 153 6.28 -12.62 -39.01
CA LEU A 153 6.38 -11.66 -40.10
C LEU A 153 6.29 -12.41 -41.40
N ALA A 154 5.25 -12.19 -42.18
CA ALA A 154 5.06 -12.80 -43.48
C ALA A 154 5.30 -11.79 -44.61
N GLN A 155 6.08 -12.20 -45.63
CA GLN A 155 6.38 -11.39 -46.80
C GLN A 155 6.20 -12.21 -48.06
N VAL A 156 5.64 -11.59 -49.09
CA VAL A 156 5.55 -12.22 -50.42
C VAL A 156 6.92 -12.12 -51.10
N LEU A 157 7.35 -13.20 -51.72
CA LEU A 157 8.57 -13.21 -52.52
C LEU A 157 8.47 -12.24 -53.69
N PRO A 158 9.57 -11.57 -54.07
CA PRO A 158 9.59 -10.64 -55.21
C PRO A 158 9.11 -11.30 -56.53
N THR A 159 9.30 -12.60 -56.66
CA THR A 159 8.84 -13.41 -57.82
C THR A 159 7.31 -13.62 -57.82
N GLY A 160 6.62 -13.33 -56.74
CA GLY A 160 5.18 -13.59 -56.59
C GLY A 160 4.79 -15.05 -56.45
N MET A 161 5.78 -15.97 -56.45
CA MET A 161 5.53 -17.43 -56.48
C MET A 161 5.51 -18.10 -55.10
N GLY A 162 5.53 -17.31 -54.03
CA GLY A 162 5.48 -17.88 -52.67
C GLY A 162 5.53 -16.83 -51.55
N ILE A 163 5.48 -17.34 -50.35
CA ILE A 163 5.46 -16.55 -49.09
C ILE A 163 6.59 -17.03 -48.22
N VAL A 164 7.37 -16.09 -47.70
CA VAL A 164 8.36 -16.34 -46.65
C VAL A 164 7.78 -15.84 -45.32
N ILE A 165 7.74 -16.73 -44.32
CA ILE A 165 7.29 -16.42 -42.96
C ILE A 165 8.47 -16.62 -42.02
N VAL A 166 8.87 -15.56 -41.34
CA VAL A 166 9.78 -15.64 -40.20
C VAL A 166 8.94 -15.56 -38.93
N ALA A 167 9.05 -16.56 -38.07
CA ALA A 167 8.29 -16.60 -36.84
C ALA A 167 9.22 -16.87 -35.65
N ASN A 168 8.88 -16.29 -34.51
CA ASN A 168 9.58 -16.50 -33.26
C ASN A 168 8.59 -16.83 -32.14
N SER A 169 8.92 -17.83 -31.32
CA SER A 169 8.12 -18.19 -30.14
C SER A 169 8.22 -17.08 -29.10
N LEU A 170 7.09 -16.70 -28.51
CA LEU A 170 7.05 -15.78 -27.37
C LEU A 170 7.21 -16.49 -26.02
N GLU A 171 7.49 -17.82 -26.02
CA GLU A 171 7.68 -18.60 -24.79
C GLU A 171 8.74 -18.01 -23.86
N ASP A 172 9.86 -17.54 -24.40
CA ASP A 172 10.94 -16.93 -23.61
C ASP A 172 10.53 -15.55 -23.05
N VAL A 173 9.73 -14.81 -23.80
CA VAL A 173 9.14 -13.55 -23.34
C VAL A 173 8.21 -13.80 -22.17
N ASP A 174 7.31 -14.76 -22.29
CA ASP A 174 6.32 -15.10 -21.25
C ASP A 174 7.01 -15.70 -20.00
N LYS A 175 8.02 -16.54 -20.18
CA LYS A 175 8.84 -17.03 -19.07
C LYS A 175 9.53 -15.89 -18.32
N THR A 176 10.14 -14.97 -19.04
CA THR A 176 10.83 -13.81 -18.46
C THR A 176 9.84 -12.92 -17.69
N LEU A 177 8.67 -12.63 -18.27
CA LEU A 177 7.62 -11.86 -17.63
C LEU A 177 7.09 -12.55 -16.37
N THR A 178 6.90 -13.87 -16.42
CA THR A 178 6.42 -14.65 -15.26
C THR A 178 7.45 -14.68 -14.15
N GLN A 179 8.74 -14.87 -14.47
CA GLN A 179 9.82 -14.81 -13.50
C GLN A 179 9.91 -13.45 -12.81
N LEU A 180 9.80 -12.37 -13.57
CA LEU A 180 9.84 -11.01 -13.04
C LEU A 180 8.61 -10.69 -12.20
N ARG A 181 7.41 -11.13 -12.61
CA ARG A 181 6.21 -11.01 -11.78
C ARG A 181 6.36 -11.70 -10.43
N PHE A 182 6.89 -12.92 -10.41
CA PHE A 182 7.15 -13.62 -9.16
C PHE A 182 8.15 -12.86 -8.27
N LEU A 183 9.23 -12.36 -8.86
CA LEU A 183 10.23 -11.56 -8.14
C LEU A 183 9.64 -10.28 -7.55
N PHE A 184 8.87 -9.52 -8.34
CA PHE A 184 8.20 -8.31 -7.89
C PHE A 184 7.15 -8.58 -6.80
N LEU A 185 6.41 -9.69 -6.91
CA LEU A 185 5.47 -10.11 -5.87
C LEU A 185 6.20 -10.38 -4.55
N VAL A 186 7.29 -11.14 -4.58
CA VAL A 186 8.08 -11.44 -3.38
C VAL A 186 8.67 -10.17 -2.77
N LEU A 187 9.29 -9.30 -3.59
CA LEU A 187 9.82 -8.02 -3.12
C LEU A 187 8.72 -7.10 -2.59
N GLY A 188 7.57 -7.07 -3.25
CA GLY A 188 6.39 -6.30 -2.81
C GLY A 188 5.88 -6.75 -1.43
N VAL A 189 5.79 -8.06 -1.20
CA VAL A 189 5.39 -8.61 0.11
C VAL A 189 6.40 -8.25 1.19
N ILE A 190 7.71 -8.39 0.90
CA ILE A 190 8.77 -8.03 1.84
C ILE A 190 8.70 -6.52 2.17
N ALA A 191 8.53 -5.67 1.16
CA ALA A 191 8.41 -4.23 1.35
C ALA A 191 7.19 -3.85 2.20
N LEU A 192 6.03 -4.47 1.96
CA LEU A 192 4.81 -4.24 2.75
C LEU A 192 4.99 -4.67 4.20
N LEU A 193 5.62 -5.81 4.46
CA LEU A 193 5.93 -6.26 5.82
C LEU A 193 6.89 -5.30 6.52
N ALA A 194 7.94 -4.86 5.84
CA ALA A 194 8.89 -3.90 6.37
C ALA A 194 8.21 -2.56 6.72
N ILE A 195 7.37 -2.04 5.82
CA ILE A 195 6.60 -0.80 6.04
C ILE A 195 5.62 -0.96 7.21
N ALA A 196 4.91 -2.09 7.30
CA ALA A 196 4.00 -2.35 8.40
C ALA A 196 4.73 -2.37 9.76
N LEU A 197 5.89 -3.03 9.84
CA LEU A 197 6.72 -3.08 11.04
C LEU A 197 7.29 -1.71 11.42
N VAL A 198 7.85 -0.98 10.45
CA VAL A 198 8.41 0.36 10.68
C VAL A 198 7.31 1.34 11.07
N SER A 199 6.17 1.33 10.37
CA SER A 199 5.02 2.17 10.71
C SER A 199 4.50 1.87 12.12
N ARG A 200 4.39 0.59 12.49
CA ARG A 200 3.99 0.18 13.84
C ARG A 200 4.96 0.72 14.89
N TRP A 201 6.26 0.63 14.64
CA TRP A 201 7.30 1.09 15.55
C TRP A 201 7.28 2.62 15.71
N ILE A 202 7.26 3.37 14.60
CA ILE A 202 7.23 4.85 14.61
C ILE A 202 5.96 5.36 15.31
N ILE A 203 4.79 4.79 14.96
CA ILE A 203 3.52 5.22 15.54
C ILE A 203 3.44 4.86 17.04
N ALA A 204 3.98 3.70 17.45
CA ALA A 204 4.02 3.32 18.86
C ALA A 204 4.87 4.30 19.70
N ILE A 205 6.03 4.72 19.18
CA ILE A 205 6.87 5.71 19.85
C ILE A 205 6.22 7.09 19.85
N GLY A 206 5.68 7.51 18.70
CA GLY A 206 5.10 8.84 18.54
C GLY A 206 3.82 9.07 19.36
N LEU A 207 3.03 8.03 19.60
CA LEU A 207 1.77 8.13 20.36
C LEU A 207 1.92 7.75 21.85
N LYS A 208 3.04 7.20 22.26
CA LYS A 208 3.29 6.87 23.68
C LYS A 208 3.07 8.02 24.66
N PRO A 209 3.45 9.29 24.34
CA PRO A 209 3.17 10.39 25.22
C PRO A 209 1.67 10.68 25.46
N LEU A 210 0.79 10.32 24.51
CA LEU A 210 -0.65 10.49 24.67
C LEU A 210 -1.24 9.50 25.70
N GLU A 211 -0.69 8.28 25.82
CA GLU A 211 -1.04 7.33 26.87
C GLU A 211 -0.73 7.94 28.26
N LYS A 212 0.39 8.69 28.36
CA LYS A 212 0.75 9.40 29.61
C LYS A 212 -0.18 10.56 29.94
N VAL A 213 -0.75 11.23 28.95
CA VAL A 213 -1.79 12.25 29.17
C VAL A 213 -3.04 11.63 29.80
N GLU A 214 -3.45 10.46 29.33
CA GLU A 214 -4.60 9.73 29.87
C GLU A 214 -4.35 9.31 31.32
N GLU A 215 -3.21 8.68 31.64
CA GLU A 215 -2.82 8.29 33.01
C GLU A 215 -2.78 9.50 33.95
N THR A 216 -2.19 10.62 33.52
CA THR A 216 -2.10 11.83 34.34
C THR A 216 -3.48 12.46 34.57
N ALA A 217 -4.35 12.47 33.55
CA ALA A 217 -5.71 12.95 33.67
C ALA A 217 -6.53 12.10 34.66
N GLU A 218 -6.34 10.79 34.68
CA GLU A 218 -6.99 9.88 35.63
C GLU A 218 -6.47 10.10 37.05
N ALA A 219 -5.15 10.32 37.25
CA ALA A 219 -4.58 10.65 38.53
C ALA A 219 -5.18 11.96 39.10
N ILE A 220 -5.31 12.99 38.27
CA ILE A 220 -5.92 14.28 38.65
C ILE A 220 -7.39 14.09 39.00
N ALA A 221 -8.14 13.33 38.21
CA ALA A 221 -9.54 13.04 38.47
C ALA A 221 -9.74 12.29 39.80
N SER A 222 -8.76 11.47 40.21
CA SER A 222 -8.76 10.77 41.52
C SER A 222 -8.28 11.63 42.69
N GLY A 223 -7.88 12.90 42.44
CA GLY A 223 -7.51 13.87 43.46
C GLY A 223 -6.03 14.17 43.60
N ASP A 224 -5.17 13.52 42.83
CA ASP A 224 -3.73 13.83 42.82
C ASP A 224 -3.44 15.03 41.88
N LEU A 225 -3.56 16.24 42.45
CA LEU A 225 -3.30 17.47 41.72
C LEU A 225 -1.78 17.73 41.50
N SER A 226 -0.90 16.95 42.14
CA SER A 226 0.56 17.06 41.99
C SER A 226 1.06 16.27 40.77
N ALA A 227 0.25 15.40 40.18
CA ALA A 227 0.59 14.62 39.00
C ALA A 227 0.99 15.52 37.83
N ARG A 228 2.09 15.18 37.15
CA ARG A 228 2.62 15.93 36.00
C ARG A 228 2.94 14.99 34.85
N LEU A 229 2.76 15.49 33.64
CA LEU A 229 3.21 14.82 32.43
C LEU A 229 4.73 14.80 32.34
N PRO A 230 5.34 13.67 31.95
CA PRO A 230 6.78 13.59 31.76
C PRO A 230 7.24 14.54 30.66
N ALA A 231 8.46 15.07 30.81
CA ALA A 231 9.02 15.98 29.83
C ALA A 231 9.10 15.33 28.45
N ALA A 232 8.50 15.94 27.46
CA ALA A 232 8.59 15.56 26.06
C ALA A 232 9.51 16.55 25.31
N LYS A 233 9.99 16.16 24.10
CA LYS A 233 10.85 17.03 23.30
C LYS A 233 10.11 18.33 22.93
N PRO A 234 10.61 19.52 23.34
CA PRO A 234 9.88 20.80 23.19
C PRO A 234 9.51 21.14 21.74
N ASP A 235 10.34 20.70 20.80
CA ASP A 235 10.20 21.02 19.37
C ASP A 235 9.11 20.21 18.67
N THR A 236 8.45 19.27 19.36
CA THR A 236 7.36 18.47 18.81
C THR A 236 5.99 19.03 19.21
N GLU A 237 4.94 18.73 18.42
CA GLU A 237 3.55 19.10 18.74
C GLU A 237 3.13 18.54 20.10
N VAL A 238 3.53 17.31 20.39
CA VAL A 238 3.25 16.65 21.67
C VAL A 238 4.02 17.29 22.81
N GLY A 239 5.28 17.72 22.59
CA GLY A 239 6.06 18.43 23.59
C GLY A 239 5.46 19.77 23.95
N ARG A 240 4.99 20.53 22.97
CA ARG A 240 4.27 21.80 23.21
C ARG A 240 2.97 21.58 23.98
N LEU A 241 2.22 20.53 23.62
CA LEU A 241 1.00 20.16 24.36
C LEU A 241 1.29 19.80 25.82
N THR A 242 2.32 18.98 26.06
CA THR A 242 2.75 18.59 27.42
C THR A 242 3.12 19.81 28.26
N THR A 243 3.87 20.75 27.70
CA THR A 243 4.25 21.97 28.39
C THR A 243 3.04 22.85 28.75
N ALA A 244 2.12 23.03 27.80
CA ALA A 244 0.91 23.79 28.02
C ALA A 244 0.00 23.14 29.10
N LEU A 245 -0.14 21.82 29.07
CA LEU A 245 -0.90 21.07 30.07
C LEU A 245 -0.25 21.16 31.44
N ASN A 246 1.06 20.97 31.58
CA ASN A 246 1.74 21.12 32.87
C ASN A 246 1.60 22.53 33.46
N THR A 247 1.66 23.56 32.60
CA THR A 247 1.40 24.94 33.03
C THR A 247 -0.02 25.13 33.54
N MET A 248 -1.01 24.54 32.85
CA MET A 248 -2.39 24.59 33.30
C MET A 248 -2.58 23.85 34.64
N LEU A 249 -1.95 22.68 34.80
CA LEU A 249 -2.03 21.88 36.04
C LEU A 249 -1.41 22.65 37.23
N THR A 250 -0.30 23.33 37.05
CA THR A 250 0.30 24.17 38.09
C THR A 250 -0.68 25.26 38.54
N ARG A 251 -1.34 25.95 37.61
CA ARG A 251 -2.34 26.98 37.98
C ARG A 251 -3.55 26.43 38.72
N ILE A 252 -3.98 25.20 38.35
CA ILE A 252 -5.10 24.52 39.05
C ILE A 252 -4.67 24.21 40.50
N GLU A 253 -3.48 23.62 40.68
CA GLU A 253 -2.95 23.28 42.00
C GLU A 253 -2.86 24.53 42.89
N GLU A 254 -2.22 25.62 42.41
CA GLU A 254 -2.14 26.92 43.11
C GLU A 254 -3.54 27.44 43.51
N SER A 255 -4.50 27.40 42.60
CA SER A 255 -5.89 27.83 42.91
C SER A 255 -6.58 26.98 43.99
N PHE A 256 -6.31 25.67 44.01
CA PHE A 256 -6.82 24.80 45.05
C PHE A 256 -6.15 25.08 46.39
N GLU A 257 -4.84 25.29 46.44
CA GLU A 257 -4.11 25.68 47.67
C GLU A 257 -4.63 26.99 48.21
N ASP A 258 -4.79 28.03 47.40
CA ASP A 258 -5.36 29.32 47.79
C ASP A 258 -6.76 29.18 48.38
N ARG A 259 -7.58 28.32 47.79
CA ARG A 259 -8.94 28.04 48.26
C ARG A 259 -8.94 27.35 49.63
N VAL A 260 -8.07 26.35 49.82
CA VAL A 260 -7.92 25.64 51.07
C VAL A 260 -7.40 26.61 52.18
N GLU A 261 -6.43 27.47 51.86
CA GLU A 261 -5.94 28.48 52.79
C GLU A 261 -7.04 29.48 53.18
N SER A 262 -7.81 29.95 52.20
CA SER A 262 -8.93 30.86 52.43
C SER A 262 -10.01 30.23 53.32
N GLU A 263 -10.36 28.96 53.06
CA GLU A 263 -11.30 28.22 53.87
C GLU A 263 -10.80 28.05 55.32
N ASN A 264 -9.51 27.75 55.50
CA ASN A 264 -8.92 27.63 56.82
C ASN A 264 -8.88 28.99 57.56
N LYS A 265 -8.64 30.10 56.86
CA LYS A 265 -8.73 31.45 57.41
C LYS A 265 -10.15 31.76 57.88
N LEU A 266 -11.16 31.44 57.06
CA LEU A 266 -12.57 31.61 57.37
C LEU A 266 -12.97 30.78 58.58
N ARG A 267 -12.57 29.50 58.65
CA ARG A 267 -12.85 28.64 59.82
C ARG A 267 -12.25 29.18 61.10
N ARG A 268 -11.00 29.68 61.10
CA ARG A 268 -10.36 30.33 62.24
C ARG A 268 -11.14 31.59 62.64
N PHE A 269 -11.45 32.46 61.66
CA PHE A 269 -12.25 33.67 61.94
C PHE A 269 -13.59 33.35 62.59
N VAL A 270 -14.33 32.35 62.09
CA VAL A 270 -15.61 31.93 62.66
C VAL A 270 -15.42 31.38 64.09
N ALA A 271 -14.38 30.60 64.33
CA ALA A 271 -14.06 30.08 65.66
C ALA A 271 -13.75 31.21 66.65
N ASP A 272 -12.87 32.14 66.26
CA ASP A 272 -12.47 33.27 67.11
C ASP A 272 -13.68 34.21 67.40
N ALA A 273 -14.43 34.56 66.35
CA ALA A 273 -15.66 35.35 66.53
C ALA A 273 -16.68 34.67 67.47
N SER A 274 -16.82 33.35 67.37
CA SER A 274 -17.70 32.58 68.25
C SER A 274 -17.23 32.62 69.70
N HIS A 275 -15.92 32.59 69.96
CA HIS A 275 -15.37 32.72 71.30
C HIS A 275 -15.53 34.15 71.85
N GLU A 276 -15.23 35.16 71.04
CA GLU A 276 -15.37 36.57 71.44
C GLU A 276 -16.84 36.97 71.65
N LEU A 277 -17.80 36.41 70.96
CA LEU A 277 -19.22 36.65 71.16
C LEU A 277 -19.80 35.85 72.34
N ARG A 278 -19.24 34.69 72.69
CA ARG A 278 -19.70 33.89 73.82
C ARG A 278 -19.47 34.59 75.14
N THR A 279 -18.35 35.26 75.32
CA THR A 279 -18.02 35.93 76.57
C THR A 279 -18.99 37.05 76.94
N PRO A 280 -19.33 38.03 76.08
CA PRO A 280 -20.28 39.07 76.40
C PRO A 280 -21.71 38.51 76.53
N LEU A 281 -22.05 37.49 75.67
CA LEU A 281 -23.37 36.83 75.76
C LEU A 281 -23.56 36.12 77.14
N THR A 282 -22.53 35.46 77.64
CA THR A 282 -22.50 34.81 78.91
C THR A 282 -22.64 35.85 80.05
N ALA A 283 -21.97 36.98 79.92
CA ALA A 283 -22.12 38.09 80.86
C ALA A 283 -23.58 38.65 80.86
N ILE A 284 -24.09 38.96 79.67
CA ILE A 284 -25.49 39.47 79.54
C ILE A 284 -26.51 38.46 80.10
N ARG A 285 -26.33 37.15 79.78
CA ARG A 285 -27.19 36.10 80.34
C ARG A 285 -27.05 36.03 81.84
N GLY A 286 -25.86 36.14 82.42
CA GLY A 286 -25.62 36.16 83.84
C GLY A 286 -26.33 37.36 84.51
N PHE A 287 -26.23 38.55 83.93
CA PHE A 287 -26.92 39.74 84.44
C PHE A 287 -28.44 39.63 84.33
N ALA A 288 -28.97 39.12 83.21
CA ALA A 288 -30.39 38.88 83.03
C ALA A 288 -30.92 37.89 84.05
N GLU A 289 -30.16 36.85 84.39
CA GLU A 289 -30.53 35.87 85.39
C GLU A 289 -30.49 36.44 86.81
N LEU A 290 -29.48 37.24 87.12
CA LEU A 290 -29.38 37.96 88.39
C LEU A 290 -30.53 38.96 88.57
N HIS A 291 -30.95 39.67 87.55
CA HIS A 291 -32.12 40.54 87.54
C HIS A 291 -33.40 39.78 87.77
N ARG A 292 -33.61 38.62 87.10
CA ARG A 292 -34.73 37.74 87.24
C ARG A 292 -34.87 37.18 88.67
N GLN A 293 -33.73 36.91 89.33
CA GLN A 293 -33.67 36.40 90.69
C GLN A 293 -33.85 37.52 91.80
N GLY A 294 -34.02 38.80 91.37
CA GLY A 294 -34.21 39.89 92.26
C GLY A 294 -32.94 40.36 93.00
N ALA A 295 -31.80 39.89 92.64
CA ALA A 295 -30.49 40.26 93.25
C ALA A 295 -30.01 41.66 92.88
N VAL A 296 -30.64 42.31 91.89
CA VAL A 296 -30.35 43.65 91.41
C VAL A 296 -31.66 44.49 91.53
N VAL A 297 -31.83 45.15 92.59
CA VAL A 297 -32.95 46.05 92.84
C VAL A 297 -32.42 47.45 93.00
N GLY A 298 -32.67 48.37 92.04
CA GLY A 298 -32.31 49.79 92.10
C GLY A 298 -31.71 50.29 90.73
N GLU A 299 -32.28 51.41 90.25
CA GLU A 299 -31.85 52.02 88.95
C GLU A 299 -30.37 52.46 88.88
N ASP A 300 -29.83 52.81 90.03
CA ASP A 300 -28.45 53.29 90.13
C ASP A 300 -27.39 52.17 89.94
N LYS A 301 -27.68 50.93 90.33
CA LYS A 301 -26.75 49.79 90.17
C LYS A 301 -26.74 49.18 88.74
N THR A 302 -27.77 49.49 88.00
CA THR A 302 -27.87 49.02 86.60
C THR A 302 -27.03 49.90 85.65
N LYS A 303 -26.73 51.16 85.96
CA LYS A 303 -25.90 52.05 85.18
C LYS A 303 -24.40 51.81 85.40
N GLU A 304 -23.95 51.22 86.46
CA GLU A 304 -22.60 50.93 86.80
C GLU A 304 -22.11 49.62 86.18
N LEU A 305 -22.97 48.82 85.56
CA LEU A 305 -22.75 47.48 85.02
C LEU A 305 -22.87 47.38 83.46
N ILE A 306 -23.20 48.47 82.77
CA ILE A 306 -23.20 48.61 81.32
C ILE A 306 -21.95 49.39 80.86
#